data_947b09d65e39621a6503c76337a2248f
#
_entry.id   947b09d65e39621a6503c76337a2248f
#
_cell.length_a   1.000
_cell.length_b   1.000
_cell.length_c   1.000
_cell.angle_alpha   90.00
_cell.angle_beta   90.00
_cell.angle_gamma   90.00
#
_symmetry.space_group_name_H-M   'P 1'
#
loop_
_entity.id
_entity.type
_entity.pdbx_description
1 polymer ?
#
loop_
_entity_poly.entity_id
_entity_poly.type
_entity_poly.pdbx_seq_one_letter_code
_entity_poly.pdbx_strand_id
1 'polypeptide(L)'
;MKLHLATFFSPDLSRSAKRFKDQATEMKIYDKINMYRFDDLDIEFKNYVKKLLKDGKKRGYGYWVWQTFVHKHVLSNLNEGDFYHWCDVGCHFNTNGKKRLEEYLNILQNEDTGFLGFDYEKLDNDEFKNFTYPRYLEYEYTKEDLFKFFKVQDKKDITNTPQVWGGSFFVKKCPTSMKILNNHFEITKNRFDLIDDDKDKFLEKPREGFIAHRHSQSVLSILAKLEKCNFLSAYESEWALDQNNQRTFEH
;
A
#
# COMPACT_ATOMS: atom_id res chain seq x y z
N MET A 1 -16.55 7.90 -15.54
CA MET A 1 -15.56 7.33 -14.60
C MET A 1 -15.49 8.26 -13.40
N LYS A 2 -15.48 7.70 -12.19
CA LYS A 2 -15.40 8.46 -10.95
C LYS A 2 -14.12 8.07 -10.22
N LEU A 3 -13.49 9.01 -9.53
CA LEU A 3 -12.33 8.77 -8.69
C LEU A 3 -12.73 8.83 -7.21
N HIS A 4 -12.60 7.70 -6.52
CA HIS A 4 -12.87 7.58 -5.10
C HIS A 4 -11.54 7.51 -4.33
N LEU A 5 -11.34 8.44 -3.40
CA LEU A 5 -10.26 8.35 -2.42
C LEU A 5 -10.75 7.60 -1.19
N ALA A 6 -9.90 6.75 -0.61
CA ALA A 6 -10.17 6.17 0.70
C ALA A 6 -8.91 6.13 1.57
N THR A 7 -9.13 6.28 2.85
CA THR A 7 -8.14 6.12 3.91
C THR A 7 -8.79 5.50 5.15
N PHE A 8 -7.95 5.04 6.06
CA PHE A 8 -8.37 4.62 7.40
C PHE A 8 -7.56 5.38 8.46
N PHE A 9 -8.19 5.66 9.60
CA PHE A 9 -7.48 6.25 10.72
C PHE A 9 -7.98 5.70 12.06
N SER A 10 -7.04 5.51 12.99
CA SER A 10 -7.30 5.22 14.39
C SER A 10 -7.57 6.52 15.17
N PRO A 11 -8.18 6.47 16.37
CA PRO A 11 -8.57 7.67 17.12
C PRO A 11 -7.44 8.66 17.39
N ASP A 12 -6.21 8.16 17.59
CA ASP A 12 -5.00 8.96 17.82
C ASP A 12 -4.56 9.76 16.58
N LEU A 13 -5.01 9.37 15.38
CA LEU A 13 -4.71 10.04 14.11
C LEU A 13 -5.79 11.04 13.66
N SER A 14 -6.71 11.43 14.53
CA SER A 14 -7.83 12.33 14.21
C SER A 14 -7.39 13.69 13.63
N ARG A 15 -6.27 14.25 14.09
CA ARG A 15 -5.70 15.49 13.53
C ARG A 15 -5.19 15.28 12.10
N SER A 16 -4.50 14.17 11.86
CA SER A 16 -4.04 13.80 10.52
C SER A 16 -5.22 13.56 9.59
N ALA A 17 -6.29 12.93 10.07
CA ALA A 17 -7.50 12.69 9.30
C ALA A 17 -8.19 14.01 8.88
N LYS A 18 -8.26 15.00 9.78
CA LYS A 18 -8.80 16.32 9.42
C LYS A 18 -7.96 16.98 8.31
N ARG A 19 -6.64 17.08 8.51
CA ARG A 19 -5.71 17.64 7.51
C ARG A 19 -5.84 16.91 6.17
N PHE A 20 -5.81 15.58 6.18
CA PHE A 20 -5.93 14.73 4.99
C PHE A 20 -7.19 15.06 4.20
N LYS A 21 -8.36 15.13 4.89
CA LYS A 21 -9.63 15.47 4.27
C LYS A 21 -9.64 16.86 3.67
N ASP A 22 -9.13 17.86 4.41
CA ASP A 22 -9.07 19.24 3.97
C ASP A 22 -8.21 19.37 2.70
N GLN A 23 -6.99 18.81 2.69
CA GLN A 23 -6.08 18.81 1.54
C GLN A 23 -6.66 18.04 0.34
N ALA A 24 -7.22 16.85 0.56
CA ALA A 24 -7.84 16.07 -0.51
C ALA A 24 -9.04 16.79 -1.14
N THR A 25 -9.80 17.53 -0.33
CA THR A 25 -10.91 18.36 -0.83
C THR A 25 -10.40 19.53 -1.68
N GLU A 26 -9.29 20.14 -1.29
CA GLU A 26 -8.65 21.23 -2.02
C GLU A 26 -8.11 20.78 -3.39
N MET A 27 -7.72 19.52 -3.54
CA MET A 27 -7.33 18.94 -4.83
C MET A 27 -8.42 19.05 -5.90
N LYS A 28 -9.71 19.04 -5.55
CA LYS A 28 -10.85 19.15 -6.47
C LYS A 28 -10.83 18.15 -7.63
N ILE A 29 -10.34 16.93 -7.36
CA ILE A 29 -10.23 15.86 -8.36
C ILE A 29 -11.01 14.60 -7.92
N TYR A 30 -11.30 14.46 -6.64
CA TYR A 30 -12.01 13.30 -6.11
C TYR A 30 -13.52 13.50 -6.14
N ASP A 31 -14.26 12.55 -6.73
CA ASP A 31 -15.72 12.50 -6.67
C ASP A 31 -16.23 12.12 -5.27
N LYS A 32 -15.45 11.30 -4.55
CA LYS A 32 -15.78 10.88 -3.19
C LYS A 32 -14.52 10.70 -2.35
N ILE A 33 -14.56 11.22 -1.12
CA ILE A 33 -13.50 11.04 -0.11
C ILE A 33 -14.08 10.22 1.04
N ASN A 34 -13.61 8.99 1.20
CA ASN A 34 -14.08 8.04 2.19
C ASN A 34 -13.06 7.94 3.34
N MET A 35 -13.50 8.30 4.54
CA MET A 35 -12.68 8.31 5.76
C MET A 35 -13.15 7.19 6.68
N TYR A 36 -12.50 6.03 6.63
CA TYR A 36 -12.89 4.86 7.42
C TYR A 36 -12.26 4.86 8.80
N ARG A 37 -12.99 4.31 9.77
CA ARG A 37 -12.56 4.09 11.16
C ARG A 37 -12.88 2.66 11.58
N PHE A 38 -12.42 2.29 12.76
CA PHE A 38 -12.70 0.98 13.34
C PHE A 38 -14.22 0.67 13.39
N ASP A 39 -15.05 1.67 13.69
CA ASP A 39 -16.50 1.50 13.78
C ASP A 39 -17.18 1.21 12.44
N ASP A 40 -16.53 1.53 11.33
CA ASP A 40 -17.04 1.29 9.98
C ASP A 40 -16.76 -0.15 9.48
N LEU A 41 -15.90 -0.90 10.20
CA LEU A 41 -15.65 -2.31 9.91
C LEU A 41 -16.88 -3.16 10.26
N ASP A 42 -17.09 -4.28 9.57
CA ASP A 42 -18.11 -5.24 9.96
C ASP A 42 -17.79 -5.92 11.31
N ILE A 43 -18.77 -6.57 11.91
CA ILE A 43 -18.63 -7.14 13.26
C ILE A 43 -17.59 -8.27 13.31
N GLU A 44 -17.48 -9.07 12.26
CA GLU A 44 -16.50 -10.15 12.18
C GLU A 44 -15.08 -9.58 12.17
N PHE A 45 -14.85 -8.57 11.31
CA PHE A 45 -13.55 -7.94 11.19
C PHE A 45 -13.18 -7.09 12.41
N LYS A 46 -14.15 -6.42 13.04
CA LYS A 46 -13.95 -5.77 14.36
C LYS A 46 -13.47 -6.76 15.41
N ASN A 47 -14.07 -7.93 15.49
CA ASN A 47 -13.66 -8.96 16.44
C ASN A 47 -12.26 -9.49 16.13
N TYR A 48 -11.94 -9.65 14.85
CA TYR A 48 -10.61 -10.04 14.40
C TYR A 48 -9.55 -9.02 14.82
N VAL A 49 -9.74 -7.74 14.52
CA VAL A 49 -8.81 -6.66 14.91
C VAL A 49 -8.69 -6.57 16.45
N LYS A 50 -9.81 -6.64 17.20
CA LYS A 50 -9.78 -6.65 18.67
C LYS A 50 -8.95 -7.80 19.23
N LYS A 51 -9.07 -9.00 18.66
CA LYS A 51 -8.25 -10.16 19.04
C LYS A 51 -6.77 -9.87 18.82
N LEU A 52 -6.38 -9.37 17.64
CA LEU A 52 -4.99 -9.04 17.35
C LEU A 52 -4.42 -8.02 18.33
N LEU A 53 -5.18 -6.98 18.65
CA LEU A 53 -4.77 -5.95 19.63
C LEU A 53 -4.59 -6.55 21.03
N LYS A 54 -5.49 -7.46 21.44
CA LYS A 54 -5.38 -8.18 22.72
C LYS A 54 -4.15 -9.09 22.75
N ASP A 55 -3.81 -9.72 21.64
CA ASP A 55 -2.64 -10.57 21.46
C ASP A 55 -1.33 -9.76 21.30
N GLY A 56 -1.37 -8.44 21.57
CA GLY A 56 -0.20 -7.57 21.56
C GLY A 56 0.21 -7.05 20.18
N LYS A 57 -0.53 -7.35 19.12
CA LYS A 57 -0.26 -6.90 17.74
C LYS A 57 -0.72 -5.44 17.53
N LYS A 58 -0.11 -4.50 18.27
CA LYS A 58 -0.53 -3.09 18.34
C LYS A 58 -0.03 -2.24 17.17
N ARG A 59 1.12 -2.61 16.57
CA ARG A 59 1.69 -1.88 15.43
C ARG A 59 0.67 -1.79 14.31
N GLY A 60 0.52 -0.60 13.69
CA GLY A 60 -0.47 -0.38 12.63
C GLY A 60 -1.89 -0.77 12.99
N TYR A 61 -2.25 -0.72 14.29
CA TYR A 61 -3.58 -1.03 14.80
C TYR A 61 -4.08 -2.43 14.40
N GLY A 62 -3.26 -3.46 14.65
CA GLY A 62 -3.50 -4.85 14.23
C GLY A 62 -2.81 -5.20 12.90
N TYR A 63 -1.57 -4.71 12.70
CA TYR A 63 -0.73 -5.02 11.54
C TYR A 63 -1.38 -4.67 10.20
N TRP A 64 -2.16 -3.54 10.18
CA TRP A 64 -2.82 -3.01 8.97
C TRP A 64 -3.81 -4.00 8.31
N VAL A 65 -4.26 -5.04 9.00
CA VAL A 65 -5.23 -6.00 8.42
C VAL A 65 -6.53 -5.32 7.99
N TRP A 66 -6.96 -4.28 8.69
CA TRP A 66 -8.14 -3.48 8.37
C TRP A 66 -8.08 -2.82 6.98
N GLN A 67 -6.88 -2.57 6.46
CA GLN A 67 -6.67 -2.00 5.13
C GLN A 67 -7.35 -2.85 4.04
N THR A 68 -7.17 -4.16 4.11
CA THR A 68 -7.73 -5.09 3.12
C THR A 68 -9.25 -5.14 3.16
N PHE A 69 -9.84 -4.98 4.34
CA PHE A 69 -11.30 -4.82 4.47
C PHE A 69 -11.78 -3.55 3.77
N VAL A 70 -11.09 -2.41 3.99
CA VAL A 70 -11.45 -1.15 3.33
C VAL A 70 -11.37 -1.28 1.82
N HIS A 71 -10.33 -1.90 1.28
CA HIS A 71 -10.20 -2.14 -0.16
C HIS A 71 -11.36 -2.93 -0.71
N LYS A 72 -11.71 -4.06 -0.08
CA LYS A 72 -12.83 -4.91 -0.48
C LYS A 72 -14.15 -4.13 -0.42
N HIS A 73 -14.38 -3.38 0.64
CA HIS A 73 -15.59 -2.57 0.81
C HIS A 73 -15.71 -1.47 -0.24
N VAL A 74 -14.63 -0.74 -0.53
CA VAL A 74 -14.64 0.30 -1.57
C VAL A 74 -14.94 -0.31 -2.94
N LEU A 75 -14.22 -1.37 -3.31
CA LEU A 75 -14.39 -2.03 -4.61
C LEU A 75 -15.80 -2.58 -4.84
N SER A 76 -16.46 -3.09 -3.78
CA SER A 76 -17.84 -3.58 -3.89
C SER A 76 -18.84 -2.46 -4.24
N ASN A 77 -18.50 -1.22 -3.91
CA ASN A 77 -19.35 -0.04 -4.14
C ASN A 77 -18.95 0.81 -5.37
N LEU A 78 -17.92 0.40 -6.11
CA LEU A 78 -17.52 1.04 -7.37
C LEU A 78 -18.27 0.39 -8.54
N ASN A 79 -18.50 1.18 -9.60
CA ASN A 79 -18.87 0.62 -10.90
C ASN A 79 -17.63 0.11 -11.63
N GLU A 80 -17.83 -0.78 -12.61
CA GLU A 80 -16.76 -1.22 -13.50
C GLU A 80 -16.15 -0.01 -14.22
N GLY A 81 -14.82 0.07 -14.24
CA GLY A 81 -14.09 1.19 -14.85
C GLY A 81 -13.95 2.44 -13.96
N ASP A 82 -14.58 2.50 -12.78
CA ASP A 82 -14.33 3.58 -11.83
C ASP A 82 -12.95 3.42 -11.17
N PHE A 83 -12.36 4.53 -10.75
CA PHE A 83 -11.06 4.59 -10.11
C PHE A 83 -11.15 4.64 -8.58
N TYR A 84 -10.19 4.03 -7.96
CA TYR A 84 -9.96 4.05 -6.52
C TYR A 84 -8.52 4.45 -6.22
N HIS A 85 -8.33 5.47 -5.39
CA HIS A 85 -7.04 5.83 -4.81
C HIS A 85 -7.04 5.45 -3.34
N TRP A 86 -6.18 4.50 -2.96
CA TRP A 86 -5.81 4.27 -1.57
C TRP A 86 -4.70 5.23 -1.19
N CYS A 87 -4.83 5.88 -0.03
CA CYS A 87 -3.77 6.73 0.51
C CYS A 87 -3.79 6.70 2.04
N ASP A 88 -2.66 6.39 2.66
CA ASP A 88 -2.54 6.40 4.12
C ASP A 88 -2.80 7.80 4.68
N VAL A 89 -3.51 7.88 5.81
CA VAL A 89 -3.89 9.14 6.46
C VAL A 89 -2.70 10.02 6.86
N GLY A 90 -1.51 9.43 6.96
CA GLY A 90 -0.25 10.14 7.20
C GLY A 90 0.24 10.96 6.00
N CYS A 91 -0.19 10.61 4.78
CA CYS A 91 0.22 11.30 3.56
C CYS A 91 -0.33 12.72 3.48
N HIS A 92 0.33 13.54 2.67
CA HIS A 92 -0.06 14.91 2.37
C HIS A 92 -0.40 15.05 0.90
N PHE A 93 -1.37 15.90 0.57
CA PHE A 93 -1.67 16.26 -0.82
C PHE A 93 -1.04 17.62 -1.13
N ASN A 94 -0.37 17.66 -2.28
CA ASN A 94 0.18 18.89 -2.85
C ASN A 94 -0.69 19.31 -4.03
N THR A 95 -1.35 20.47 -3.94
CA THR A 95 -2.20 20.99 -5.01
C THR A 95 -1.44 21.25 -6.32
N ASN A 96 -0.13 21.54 -6.23
CA ASN A 96 0.74 21.66 -7.40
C ASN A 96 0.95 20.32 -8.13
N GLY A 97 0.82 19.20 -7.43
CA GLY A 97 0.91 17.84 -7.96
C GLY A 97 -0.34 17.37 -8.71
N LYS A 98 -1.39 18.20 -8.82
CA LYS A 98 -2.66 17.79 -9.45
C LYS A 98 -2.47 17.26 -10.88
N LYS A 99 -1.65 17.93 -11.69
CA LYS A 99 -1.37 17.50 -13.07
C LYS A 99 -0.72 16.10 -13.08
N ARG A 100 0.23 15.85 -12.17
CA ARG A 100 0.87 14.54 -12.07
C ARG A 100 -0.11 13.44 -11.64
N LEU A 101 -1.04 13.76 -10.74
CA LEU A 101 -2.09 12.82 -10.34
C LEU A 101 -3.02 12.50 -11.53
N GLU A 102 -3.37 13.48 -12.37
CA GLU A 102 -4.11 13.26 -13.62
C GLU A 102 -3.32 12.35 -14.59
N GLU A 103 -2.00 12.48 -14.66
CA GLU A 103 -1.13 11.58 -15.44
C GLU A 103 -1.18 10.14 -14.90
N TYR A 104 -1.20 9.94 -13.58
CA TYR A 104 -1.37 8.60 -12.97
C TYR A 104 -2.69 7.96 -13.41
N LEU A 105 -3.78 8.72 -13.43
CA LEU A 105 -5.08 8.24 -13.89
C LEU A 105 -5.06 7.87 -15.38
N ASN A 106 -4.35 8.63 -16.20
CA ASN A 106 -4.18 8.33 -17.63
C ASN A 106 -3.35 7.05 -17.84
N ILE A 107 -2.29 6.85 -17.06
CA ILE A 107 -1.53 5.58 -17.07
C ILE A 107 -2.46 4.43 -16.70
N LEU A 108 -3.15 4.54 -15.58
CA LEU A 108 -4.07 3.51 -15.09
C LEU A 108 -5.22 3.20 -16.05
N GLN A 109 -5.72 4.22 -16.78
CA GLN A 109 -6.77 4.03 -17.78
C GLN A 109 -6.33 3.08 -18.90
N ASN A 110 -5.07 3.14 -19.29
CA ASN A 110 -4.48 2.34 -20.37
C ASN A 110 -3.85 1.03 -19.88
N GLU A 111 -3.91 0.77 -18.58
CA GLU A 111 -3.39 -0.45 -17.96
C GLU A 111 -4.40 -1.59 -17.98
N ASP A 112 -3.99 -2.76 -18.46
CA ASP A 112 -4.82 -3.97 -18.51
C ASP A 112 -5.05 -4.55 -17.12
N THR A 113 -4.06 -4.42 -16.22
CA THR A 113 -4.14 -4.96 -14.85
C THR A 113 -5.06 -4.14 -13.96
N GLY A 114 -5.30 -2.87 -14.30
CA GLY A 114 -6.08 -1.93 -13.50
C GLY A 114 -5.46 -1.64 -12.14
N PHE A 115 -4.15 -1.81 -11.97
CA PHE A 115 -3.42 -1.50 -10.74
C PHE A 115 -2.15 -0.69 -11.06
N LEU A 116 -2.02 0.48 -10.46
CA LEU A 116 -0.82 1.32 -10.52
C LEU A 116 -0.30 1.53 -9.10
N GLY A 117 0.83 0.92 -8.80
CA GLY A 117 1.51 1.06 -7.51
C GLY A 117 2.74 1.95 -7.59
N PHE A 118 3.38 2.11 -6.44
CA PHE A 118 4.68 2.76 -6.30
C PHE A 118 5.64 1.78 -5.68
N ASP A 119 6.81 1.59 -6.27
CA ASP A 119 7.89 0.80 -5.69
C ASP A 119 9.08 1.69 -5.32
N TYR A 120 10.03 1.13 -4.60
CA TYR A 120 11.22 1.88 -4.15
C TYR A 120 12.36 1.82 -5.17
N GLU A 121 12.06 1.74 -6.49
CA GLU A 121 13.09 1.90 -7.50
C GLU A 121 13.54 3.36 -7.57
N LYS A 122 14.85 3.55 -7.72
CA LYS A 122 15.45 4.88 -7.74
C LYS A 122 15.01 5.65 -8.99
N LEU A 123 14.67 6.92 -8.81
CA LEU A 123 14.48 7.83 -9.94
C LEU A 123 15.83 8.09 -10.62
N ASP A 124 15.89 7.84 -11.92
CA ASP A 124 17.05 8.13 -12.75
C ASP A 124 16.90 9.53 -13.39
N ASN A 125 17.00 10.55 -12.55
CA ASN A 125 17.01 11.93 -13.00
C ASN A 125 18.07 12.74 -12.24
N ASP A 126 18.49 13.88 -12.82
CA ASP A 126 19.57 14.70 -12.27
C ASP A 126 19.21 15.34 -10.93
N GLU A 127 17.94 15.62 -10.69
CA GLU A 127 17.44 16.25 -9.47
C GLU A 127 17.70 15.36 -8.23
N PHE A 128 17.59 14.04 -8.40
CA PHE A 128 17.71 13.06 -7.32
C PHE A 128 19.08 12.36 -7.26
N LYS A 129 20.06 12.72 -8.10
CA LYS A 129 21.38 12.06 -8.13
C LYS A 129 22.14 12.09 -6.79
N ASN A 130 21.93 13.14 -5.99
CA ASN A 130 22.65 13.35 -4.74
C ASN A 130 21.95 12.75 -3.52
N PHE A 131 20.79 12.11 -3.69
CA PHE A 131 20.06 11.52 -2.58
C PHE A 131 20.39 10.04 -2.43
N THR A 132 20.53 9.59 -1.19
CA THR A 132 20.65 8.17 -0.88
C THR A 132 19.25 7.61 -0.63
N TYR A 133 18.80 6.76 -1.52
CA TYR A 133 17.50 6.11 -1.43
C TYR A 133 17.65 4.64 -1.03
N PRO A 134 17.01 4.18 0.06
CA PRO A 134 16.92 2.76 0.35
C PRO A 134 15.99 2.10 -0.67
N ARG A 135 16.41 0.99 -1.25
CA ARG A 135 15.60 0.27 -2.25
C ARG A 135 14.54 -0.63 -1.64
N TYR A 136 14.63 -0.95 -0.36
CA TYR A 136 13.69 -1.85 0.32
C TYR A 136 13.38 -3.12 -0.50
N LEU A 137 14.42 -3.90 -0.84
CA LEU A 137 14.28 -5.08 -1.68
C LEU A 137 13.37 -6.13 -1.04
N GLU A 138 12.63 -6.88 -1.85
CA GLU A 138 11.67 -7.85 -1.33
C GLU A 138 12.32 -8.83 -0.35
N TYR A 139 13.50 -9.38 -0.66
CA TYR A 139 14.16 -10.35 0.23
C TYR A 139 14.61 -9.75 1.57
N GLU A 140 14.79 -8.41 1.63
CA GLU A 140 15.13 -7.70 2.88
C GLU A 140 13.90 -7.50 3.76
N TYR A 141 12.71 -7.37 3.15
CA TYR A 141 11.49 -6.96 3.84
C TYR A 141 10.31 -7.93 3.69
N THR A 142 10.58 -9.13 3.20
CA THR A 142 9.57 -10.20 3.08
C THR A 142 10.14 -11.50 3.61
N LYS A 143 9.47 -12.15 4.55
CA LYS A 143 9.90 -13.43 5.11
C LYS A 143 9.77 -14.56 4.09
N GLU A 144 10.62 -15.59 4.21
CA GLU A 144 10.71 -16.72 3.30
C GLU A 144 9.41 -17.53 3.23
N ASP A 145 8.68 -17.65 4.34
CA ASP A 145 7.35 -18.29 4.40
C ASP A 145 6.40 -17.75 3.32
N LEU A 146 6.43 -16.42 3.09
CA LEU A 146 5.56 -15.80 2.09
C LEU A 146 6.03 -16.09 0.66
N PHE A 147 7.33 -16.11 0.41
CA PHE A 147 7.87 -16.50 -0.90
C PHE A 147 7.52 -17.96 -1.23
N LYS A 148 7.62 -18.87 -0.27
CA LYS A 148 7.23 -20.27 -0.46
C LYS A 148 5.73 -20.43 -0.66
N PHE A 149 4.92 -19.69 0.09
CA PHE A 149 3.46 -19.71 -0.08
C PHE A 149 3.06 -19.35 -1.52
N PHE A 150 3.68 -18.33 -2.10
CA PHE A 150 3.45 -17.92 -3.48
C PHE A 150 4.26 -18.71 -4.53
N LYS A 151 5.15 -19.62 -4.12
CA LYS A 151 6.06 -20.39 -4.98
C LYS A 151 6.94 -19.48 -5.85
N VAL A 152 7.46 -18.42 -5.25
CA VAL A 152 8.32 -17.42 -5.91
C VAL A 152 9.72 -17.33 -5.30
N GLN A 153 10.08 -18.21 -4.41
CA GLN A 153 11.37 -18.19 -3.71
C GLN A 153 12.59 -18.16 -4.64
N ASP A 154 12.46 -18.74 -5.84
CA ASP A 154 13.54 -18.81 -6.84
C ASP A 154 13.41 -17.76 -7.95
N LYS A 155 12.35 -16.91 -7.90
CA LYS A 155 12.09 -15.88 -8.90
C LYS A 155 12.79 -14.58 -8.53
N LYS A 156 14.01 -14.38 -9.06
CA LYS A 156 14.81 -13.16 -8.78
C LYS A 156 14.16 -11.88 -9.29
N ASP A 157 13.37 -11.96 -10.33
CA ASP A 157 12.55 -10.88 -10.88
C ASP A 157 11.43 -10.43 -9.93
N ILE A 158 11.18 -11.17 -8.85
CA ILE A 158 10.31 -10.78 -7.74
C ILE A 158 11.16 -10.53 -6.50
N THR A 159 11.96 -11.52 -6.06
CA THR A 159 12.62 -11.47 -4.75
C THR A 159 13.72 -10.42 -4.65
N ASN A 160 14.35 -10.03 -5.76
CA ASN A 160 15.46 -9.09 -5.80
C ASN A 160 15.07 -7.70 -6.35
N THR A 161 13.78 -7.43 -6.44
CA THR A 161 13.25 -6.11 -6.87
C THR A 161 12.74 -5.32 -5.67
N PRO A 162 12.62 -3.99 -5.77
CA PRO A 162 12.08 -3.16 -4.71
C PRO A 162 10.66 -3.55 -4.33
N GLN A 163 10.32 -3.42 -3.05
CA GLN A 163 8.98 -3.69 -2.56
C GLN A 163 8.00 -2.60 -3.02
N VAL A 164 6.77 -2.99 -3.34
CA VAL A 164 5.69 -2.04 -3.63
C VAL A 164 5.20 -1.41 -2.33
N TRP A 165 5.09 -0.08 -2.32
CA TRP A 165 4.62 0.66 -1.17
C TRP A 165 3.13 0.49 -0.95
N GLY A 166 2.75 0.10 0.26
CA GLY A 166 1.35 -0.11 0.64
C GLY A 166 0.62 1.17 1.08
N GLY A 167 1.32 2.29 1.21
CA GLY A 167 0.76 3.53 1.72
C GLY A 167 0.00 4.36 0.68
N SER A 168 0.23 4.14 -0.61
CA SER A 168 -0.53 4.76 -1.69
C SER A 168 -0.49 3.91 -2.95
N PHE A 169 -1.62 3.77 -3.64
CA PHE A 169 -1.73 3.14 -4.95
C PHE A 169 -3.09 3.46 -5.59
N PHE A 170 -3.18 3.26 -6.90
CA PHE A 170 -4.39 3.50 -7.67
C PHE A 170 -4.91 2.20 -8.28
N VAL A 171 -6.23 2.11 -8.37
CA VAL A 171 -6.95 0.96 -8.93
C VAL A 171 -8.03 1.43 -9.88
N LYS A 172 -8.10 0.84 -11.06
CA LYS A 172 -9.29 0.85 -11.94
C LYS A 172 -10.04 -0.45 -11.67
N LYS A 173 -11.32 -0.38 -11.35
CA LYS A 173 -12.11 -1.60 -11.11
C LYS A 173 -12.19 -2.43 -12.39
N CYS A 174 -11.53 -3.56 -12.37
CA CYS A 174 -11.55 -4.57 -13.43
C CYS A 174 -11.28 -5.96 -12.85
N PRO A 175 -11.43 -7.06 -13.60
CA PRO A 175 -11.24 -8.42 -13.08
C PRO A 175 -9.89 -8.65 -12.42
N THR A 176 -8.79 -8.17 -13.00
CA THR A 176 -7.43 -8.39 -12.46
C THR A 176 -7.21 -7.63 -11.16
N SER A 177 -7.56 -6.34 -11.10
CA SER A 177 -7.43 -5.55 -9.87
C SER A 177 -8.31 -6.09 -8.74
N MET A 178 -9.52 -6.56 -9.06
CA MET A 178 -10.39 -7.26 -8.12
C MET A 178 -9.76 -8.55 -7.60
N LYS A 179 -9.12 -9.34 -8.46
CA LYS A 179 -8.39 -10.56 -8.08
C LYS A 179 -7.26 -10.24 -7.10
N ILE A 180 -6.43 -9.22 -7.38
CA ILE A 180 -5.33 -8.79 -6.52
C ILE A 180 -5.86 -8.45 -5.11
N LEU A 181 -6.82 -7.55 -5.02
CA LEU A 181 -7.30 -7.04 -3.72
C LEU A 181 -8.17 -8.05 -2.96
N ASN A 182 -8.92 -8.92 -3.66
CA ASN A 182 -9.61 -10.03 -3.01
C ASN A 182 -8.63 -11.07 -2.44
N ASN A 183 -7.59 -11.45 -3.18
CA ASN A 183 -6.56 -12.36 -2.66
C ASN A 183 -5.81 -11.74 -1.48
N HIS A 184 -5.51 -10.44 -1.54
CA HIS A 184 -4.91 -9.70 -0.44
C HIS A 184 -5.78 -9.79 0.83
N PHE A 185 -7.10 -9.58 0.69
CA PHE A 185 -8.05 -9.71 1.78
C PHE A 185 -8.10 -11.14 2.34
N GLU A 186 -8.25 -12.15 1.46
CA GLU A 186 -8.38 -13.55 1.89
C GLU A 186 -7.13 -14.06 2.62
N ILE A 187 -5.93 -13.71 2.14
CA ILE A 187 -4.67 -14.06 2.80
C ILE A 187 -4.59 -13.36 4.15
N THR A 188 -4.84 -12.05 4.20
CA THR A 188 -4.76 -11.27 5.43
C THR A 188 -5.74 -11.74 6.48
N LYS A 189 -6.96 -12.13 6.07
CA LYS A 189 -8.00 -12.62 6.98
C LYS A 189 -7.69 -14.04 7.50
N ASN A 190 -7.25 -14.94 6.63
CA ASN A 190 -7.22 -16.37 6.92
C ASN A 190 -5.82 -16.92 7.22
N ARG A 191 -4.76 -16.17 6.88
CA ARG A 191 -3.35 -16.59 7.00
C ARG A 191 -2.52 -15.53 7.70
N PHE A 192 -2.95 -15.17 8.93
CA PHE A 192 -2.22 -14.20 9.75
C PHE A 192 -0.77 -14.63 10.01
N ASP A 193 -0.50 -15.94 10.02
CA ASP A 193 0.85 -16.50 10.06
C ASP A 193 1.77 -15.94 8.96
N LEU A 194 1.22 -15.56 7.79
CA LEU A 194 1.97 -14.93 6.70
C LEU A 194 2.17 -13.41 6.89
N ILE A 195 1.42 -12.80 7.80
CA ILE A 195 1.46 -11.36 8.09
C ILE A 195 2.32 -11.06 9.33
N ASP A 196 2.36 -12.00 10.29
CA ASP A 196 3.07 -11.88 11.57
C ASP A 196 4.58 -11.71 11.34
N ASP A 197 5.19 -10.78 12.08
CA ASP A 197 6.64 -10.50 12.06
C ASP A 197 7.39 -11.12 13.24
N ASP A 198 6.71 -11.94 14.03
CA ASP A 198 7.30 -12.69 15.15
C ASP A 198 8.26 -13.76 14.60
N LYS A 199 9.56 -13.49 14.69
CA LYS A 199 10.60 -14.35 14.11
C LYS A 199 10.61 -15.75 14.71
N ASP A 200 10.17 -15.91 15.97
CA ASP A 200 10.09 -17.22 16.64
C ASP A 200 8.99 -18.11 16.04
N LYS A 201 8.10 -17.55 15.24
CA LYS A 201 7.02 -18.26 14.56
C LYS A 201 7.26 -18.47 13.06
N PHE A 202 8.41 -18.06 12.53
CA PHE A 202 8.74 -18.32 11.15
C PHE A 202 8.95 -19.81 10.92
N LEU A 203 8.29 -20.34 9.91
CA LEU A 203 8.45 -21.75 9.52
C LEU A 203 9.74 -21.96 8.72
N GLU A 204 10.19 -20.91 8.06
CA GLU A 204 11.35 -20.92 7.19
C GLU A 204 12.44 -19.99 7.72
N LYS A 205 13.69 -20.40 7.54
CA LYS A 205 14.83 -19.54 7.86
C LYS A 205 14.85 -18.33 6.92
N PRO A 206 14.89 -17.09 7.45
CA PRO A 206 15.04 -15.92 6.64
C PRO A 206 16.31 -15.96 5.77
N ARG A 207 16.26 -15.32 4.60
CA ARG A 207 17.41 -15.17 3.70
C ARG A 207 18.49 -14.33 4.35
N GLU A 208 19.72 -14.49 3.87
CA GLU A 208 20.79 -13.54 4.14
C GLU A 208 20.37 -12.14 3.69
N GLY A 209 20.61 -11.13 4.54
CA GLY A 209 20.16 -9.76 4.29
C GLY A 209 18.73 -9.44 4.73
N PHE A 210 17.95 -10.39 5.23
CA PHE A 210 16.62 -10.11 5.75
C PHE A 210 16.66 -9.18 6.97
N ILE A 211 15.91 -8.09 6.90
CA ILE A 211 15.84 -7.04 7.93
C ILE A 211 14.56 -7.19 8.76
N ALA A 212 13.40 -7.11 8.11
CA ALA A 212 12.10 -7.14 8.75
C ALA A 212 11.00 -7.59 7.77
N HIS A 213 9.88 -8.09 8.31
CA HIS A 213 8.70 -8.36 7.49
C HIS A 213 7.74 -7.18 7.51
N ARG A 214 7.24 -6.76 6.34
CA ARG A 214 6.32 -5.62 6.21
C ARG A 214 4.85 -6.02 6.10
N HIS A 215 4.45 -7.06 6.79
CA HIS A 215 3.06 -7.44 7.02
C HIS A 215 2.22 -7.53 5.73
N SER A 216 1.05 -6.89 5.72
CA SER A 216 0.13 -6.91 4.57
C SER A 216 0.73 -6.26 3.31
N GLN A 217 1.65 -5.28 3.45
CA GLN A 217 2.37 -4.68 2.31
C GLN A 217 3.17 -5.72 1.54
N SER A 218 3.88 -6.64 2.21
CA SER A 218 4.63 -7.71 1.54
C SER A 218 3.71 -8.62 0.72
N VAL A 219 2.50 -8.90 1.22
CA VAL A 219 1.50 -9.70 0.48
C VAL A 219 1.04 -8.95 -0.77
N LEU A 220 0.67 -7.66 -0.63
CA LEU A 220 0.22 -6.83 -1.75
C LEU A 220 1.31 -6.71 -2.82
N SER A 221 2.56 -6.49 -2.41
CA SER A 221 3.70 -6.34 -3.31
C SER A 221 3.89 -7.58 -4.18
N ILE A 222 3.90 -8.78 -3.60
CA ILE A 222 4.04 -10.02 -4.36
C ILE A 222 2.84 -10.24 -5.29
N LEU A 223 1.61 -10.01 -4.81
CA LEU A 223 0.42 -10.16 -5.64
C LEU A 223 0.45 -9.25 -6.87
N ALA A 224 0.80 -7.97 -6.70
CA ALA A 224 0.90 -7.02 -7.79
C ALA A 224 1.98 -7.41 -8.82
N LYS A 225 3.14 -7.91 -8.35
CA LYS A 225 4.21 -8.39 -9.23
C LYS A 225 3.83 -9.66 -9.98
N LEU A 226 3.11 -10.58 -9.35
CA LEU A 226 2.63 -11.80 -10.02
C LEU A 226 1.65 -11.50 -11.15
N GLU A 227 0.83 -10.47 -11.01
CA GLU A 227 -0.07 -10.00 -12.06
C GLU A 227 0.62 -9.02 -13.05
N LYS A 228 1.93 -8.77 -12.90
CA LYS A 228 2.76 -7.89 -13.76
C LYS A 228 2.20 -6.47 -13.85
N CYS A 229 1.77 -5.94 -12.72
CA CYS A 229 1.31 -4.57 -12.61
C CYS A 229 2.42 -3.55 -12.90
N ASN A 230 2.05 -2.34 -13.32
CA ASN A 230 2.97 -1.24 -13.48
C ASN A 230 3.25 -0.53 -12.15
N PHE A 231 4.49 -0.10 -12.00
CA PHE A 231 4.94 0.67 -10.85
C PHE A 231 5.64 1.94 -11.30
N LEU A 232 5.42 3.00 -10.53
CA LEU A 232 6.19 4.23 -10.58
C LEU A 232 7.09 4.28 -9.35
N SER A 233 8.08 5.16 -9.35
CA SER A 233 8.93 5.30 -8.18
C SER A 233 8.15 5.92 -7.01
N ALA A 234 8.22 5.30 -5.83
CA ALA A 234 7.66 5.85 -4.61
C ALA A 234 8.30 7.22 -4.25
N TYR A 235 9.50 7.46 -4.73
CA TYR A 235 10.21 8.72 -4.48
C TYR A 235 9.65 9.92 -5.22
N GLU A 236 8.76 9.73 -6.19
CA GLU A 236 8.01 10.85 -6.75
C GLU A 236 6.76 11.20 -5.91
N SER A 237 6.32 10.33 -5.02
CA SER A 237 5.15 10.51 -4.15
C SER A 237 5.50 10.52 -2.65
N GLU A 238 6.66 10.04 -2.26
CA GLU A 238 7.24 10.20 -0.93
C GLU A 238 8.20 11.41 -0.93
N TRP A 239 8.40 11.98 0.23
CA TRP A 239 9.36 13.02 0.42
C TRP A 239 10.80 12.50 0.40
N ALA A 240 11.62 13.13 -0.42
CA ALA A 240 13.06 12.97 -0.39
C ALA A 240 13.66 13.65 0.85
N LEU A 241 14.79 13.15 1.31
CA LEU A 241 15.65 13.86 2.24
C LEU A 241 16.53 14.84 1.45
N ASP A 242 16.59 16.10 1.87
CA ASP A 242 17.56 17.04 1.32
C ASP A 242 19.00 16.65 1.69
N GLN A 243 20.00 17.41 1.18
CA GLN A 243 21.41 17.15 1.44
C GLN A 243 21.81 17.22 2.92
N ASN A 244 20.94 17.79 3.79
CA ASN A 244 21.13 17.88 5.23
C ASN A 244 20.32 16.83 6.00
N ASN A 245 19.77 15.80 5.34
CA ASN A 245 18.83 14.83 5.87
C ASN A 245 17.53 15.47 6.43
N GLN A 246 17.20 16.68 5.99
CA GLN A 246 15.91 17.29 6.30
C GLN A 246 14.89 16.86 5.25
N ARG A 247 13.69 16.55 5.71
CA ARG A 247 12.59 16.15 4.82
C ARG A 247 12.09 17.37 4.03
N THR A 248 12.07 17.25 2.73
CA THR A 248 11.49 18.26 1.84
C THR A 248 10.05 17.91 1.52
N PHE A 249 9.18 18.91 1.46
CA PHE A 249 7.73 18.76 1.19
C PHE A 249 7.37 19.10 -0.26
N GLU A 250 8.32 19.14 -1.15
CA GLU A 250 8.16 19.66 -2.51
C GLU A 250 7.85 18.58 -3.56
N HIS A 251 6.93 17.69 -3.26
CA HIS A 251 6.45 16.75 -4.31
C HIS A 251 4.95 16.59 -4.31
#